data_a72e6f1e4701e1a23a0763c870200db0
#
_entry.id   a72e6f1e4701e1a23a0763c870200db0
#
_cell.length_a   1.000
_cell.length_b   1.000
_cell.length_c   1.000
_cell.angle_alpha   90.00
_cell.angle_beta   90.00
_cell.angle_gamma   90.00
#
_symmetry.space_group_name_H-M   'P 1'
#
loop_
_entity.id
_entity.type
_entity.pdbx_description
1 polymer ?
#
loop_
_entity_poly.entity_id
_entity_poly.type
_entity_poly.pdbx_seq_one_letter_code
_entity_poly.pdbx_strand_id
1 'polypeptide(L)'
;MAKVTAGRDELGQFAPKFAELNDDVLFGEVWSREDKLSARDRSIVTVTALTASGILDSSLKFHIQNAKNHGVTAEEMSEILTHAAFYCGWPKAWAALRMAKEVYA
;
A
#
# COMPACT_ATOMS: atom_id res chain seq x y z
N MET A 1 -4.31 15.47 -2.34
CA MET A 1 -4.91 14.18 -1.96
C MET A 1 -6.17 14.40 -1.14
N ALA A 2 -7.19 13.61 -1.40
CA ALA A 2 -8.42 13.69 -0.61
C ALA A 2 -8.13 13.36 0.86
N LYS A 3 -8.88 13.99 1.76
CA LYS A 3 -8.71 13.78 3.20
C LYS A 3 -9.09 12.35 3.57
N VAL A 4 -8.18 11.65 4.26
CA VAL A 4 -8.38 10.28 4.71
C VAL A 4 -8.97 10.30 6.12
N THR A 5 -10.00 9.51 6.35
CA THR A 5 -10.67 9.38 7.65
C THR A 5 -10.73 7.93 8.13
N ALA A 6 -10.07 7.01 7.42
CA ALA A 6 -10.17 5.57 7.69
C ALA A 6 -9.74 5.21 9.12
N GLY A 7 -8.70 5.87 9.65
CA GLY A 7 -8.25 5.62 11.01
C GLY A 7 -9.32 5.97 12.03
N ARG A 8 -9.90 7.14 11.89
CA ARG A 8 -10.98 7.58 12.80
C ARG A 8 -12.24 6.72 12.67
N ASP A 9 -12.57 6.33 11.44
CA ASP A 9 -13.75 5.51 11.18
C ASP A 9 -13.64 4.13 11.83
N GLU A 10 -12.46 3.53 11.77
CA GLU A 10 -12.25 2.16 12.24
C GLU A 10 -11.77 2.10 13.70
N LEU A 11 -10.88 2.98 14.11
CA LEU A 11 -10.17 2.89 15.38
C LEU A 11 -10.29 4.14 16.25
N GLY A 12 -11.06 5.15 15.83
CA GLY A 12 -11.09 6.45 16.49
C GLY A 12 -11.54 6.39 17.95
N GLN A 13 -12.43 5.49 18.30
CA GLN A 13 -12.93 5.38 19.68
C GLN A 13 -11.99 4.55 20.56
N PHE A 14 -11.35 3.54 19.98
CA PHE A 14 -10.45 2.67 20.75
C PHE A 14 -9.04 3.26 20.86
N ALA A 15 -8.52 3.80 19.77
CA ALA A 15 -7.15 4.30 19.70
C ALA A 15 -7.13 5.67 19.01
N PRO A 16 -7.63 6.71 19.68
CA PRO A 16 -7.81 8.03 19.03
C PRO A 16 -6.51 8.67 18.57
N LYS A 17 -5.43 8.53 19.32
CA LYS A 17 -4.14 9.10 18.92
C LYS A 17 -3.58 8.38 17.70
N PHE A 18 -3.70 7.04 17.65
CA PHE A 18 -3.27 6.27 16.48
C PHE A 18 -4.08 6.69 15.25
N ALA A 19 -5.40 6.81 15.41
CA ALA A 19 -6.28 7.21 14.31
C ALA A 19 -5.92 8.60 13.79
N GLU A 20 -5.65 9.53 14.67
CA GLU A 20 -5.21 10.89 14.32
C GLU A 20 -3.89 10.85 13.53
N LEU A 21 -2.91 10.10 14.01
CA LEU A 21 -1.62 9.98 13.34
C LEU A 21 -1.76 9.34 11.96
N ASN A 22 -2.60 8.32 11.84
CA ASN A 22 -2.86 7.70 10.55
C ASN A 22 -3.47 8.69 9.56
N ASP A 23 -4.51 9.39 9.98
CA ASP A 23 -5.26 10.24 9.07
C ASP A 23 -4.55 11.56 8.78
N ASP A 24 -4.05 12.24 9.82
CA ASP A 24 -3.54 13.59 9.70
C ASP A 24 -2.05 13.65 9.38
N VAL A 25 -1.26 12.72 9.91
CA VAL A 25 0.20 12.73 9.70
C VAL A 25 0.61 11.83 8.56
N LEU A 26 0.27 10.54 8.60
CA LEU A 26 0.68 9.63 7.54
C LEU A 26 0.06 10.05 6.20
N PHE A 27 -1.25 10.11 6.14
CA PHE A 27 -1.92 10.45 4.88
C PHE A 27 -2.03 11.95 4.63
N GLY A 28 -2.20 12.74 5.68
CA GLY A 28 -2.36 14.20 5.56
C GLY A 28 -1.06 14.94 5.29
N GLU A 29 0.05 14.46 5.84
CA GLU A 29 1.35 15.15 5.71
C GLU A 29 2.34 14.36 4.87
N VAL A 30 2.55 13.07 5.16
CA VAL A 30 3.61 12.28 4.48
C VAL A 30 3.22 11.97 3.04
N TRP A 31 2.04 11.41 2.82
CA TRP A 31 1.59 11.06 1.47
C TRP A 31 1.36 12.29 0.57
N SER A 32 1.11 13.45 1.14
CA SER A 32 0.90 14.66 0.36
C SER A 32 2.20 15.36 -0.07
N ARG A 33 3.35 14.84 0.33
CA ARG A 33 4.67 15.38 -0.06
C ARG A 33 5.08 14.86 -1.45
N GLU A 34 4.24 15.12 -2.45
CA GLU A 34 4.45 14.55 -3.79
C GLU A 34 5.64 15.16 -4.53
N ASP A 35 6.05 16.36 -4.16
CA ASP A 35 7.26 17.00 -4.71
C ASP A 35 8.55 16.31 -4.24
N LYS A 36 8.50 15.52 -3.18
CA LYS A 36 9.65 14.78 -2.66
C LYS A 36 9.65 13.33 -3.13
N LEU A 37 8.49 12.70 -3.15
CA LEU A 37 8.30 11.34 -3.65
C LEU A 37 6.85 11.23 -4.08
N SER A 38 6.59 10.82 -5.31
CA SER A 38 5.24 10.75 -5.85
C SER A 38 4.37 9.74 -5.11
N ALA A 39 3.05 9.95 -5.15
CA ALA A 39 2.10 8.98 -4.59
C ALA A 39 2.25 7.62 -5.29
N ARG A 40 2.56 7.62 -6.59
CA ARG A 40 2.84 6.39 -7.34
C ARG A 40 4.01 5.62 -6.73
N ASP A 41 5.14 6.29 -6.52
CA ASP A 41 6.33 5.65 -5.97
C ASP A 41 6.13 5.24 -4.51
N ARG A 42 5.43 6.05 -3.72
CA ARG A 42 5.06 5.69 -2.34
C ARG A 42 4.22 4.42 -2.31
N SER A 43 3.30 4.27 -3.26
CA SER A 43 2.47 3.06 -3.37
C SER A 43 3.33 1.82 -3.63
N ILE A 44 4.32 1.94 -4.51
CA ILE A 44 5.26 0.84 -4.81
C ILE A 44 6.04 0.45 -3.55
N VAL A 45 6.57 1.44 -2.83
CA VAL A 45 7.30 1.21 -1.58
C VAL A 45 6.41 0.52 -0.56
N THR A 46 5.17 0.98 -0.42
CA THR A 46 4.23 0.43 0.56
C THR A 46 3.87 -1.02 0.24
N VAL A 47 3.51 -1.31 -1.02
CA VAL A 47 3.19 -2.68 -1.46
C VAL A 47 4.37 -3.61 -1.21
N THR A 48 5.57 -3.18 -1.56
CA THR A 48 6.78 -3.98 -1.38
C THR A 48 7.05 -4.22 0.10
N ALA A 49 6.95 -3.19 0.94
CA ALA A 49 7.17 -3.30 2.38
C ALA A 49 6.18 -4.26 3.04
N LEU A 50 4.89 -4.15 2.70
CA LEU A 50 3.86 -5.04 3.26
C LEU A 50 4.11 -6.48 2.84
N THR A 51 4.42 -6.70 1.56
CA THR A 51 4.72 -8.04 1.04
C THR A 51 5.91 -8.65 1.79
N ALA A 52 7.00 -7.90 1.90
CA ALA A 52 8.21 -8.37 2.57
C ALA A 52 7.97 -8.65 4.05
N SER A 53 7.11 -7.88 4.70
CA SER A 53 6.77 -8.06 6.11
C SER A 53 5.77 -9.18 6.35
N GLY A 54 5.24 -9.80 5.30
CA GLY A 54 4.27 -10.87 5.43
C GLY A 54 2.86 -10.39 5.75
N ILE A 55 2.55 -9.13 5.48
CA ILE A 55 1.21 -8.58 5.66
C ILE A 55 0.47 -8.78 4.34
N LEU A 56 -0.26 -9.89 4.26
CA LEU A 56 -0.83 -10.39 3.01
C LEU A 56 -2.37 -10.45 3.08
N ASP A 57 -2.94 -9.52 3.81
CA ASP A 57 -4.38 -9.41 4.05
C ASP A 57 -5.01 -8.25 3.27
N SER A 58 -6.16 -7.79 3.74
CA SER A 58 -6.89 -6.69 3.11
C SER A 58 -6.07 -5.39 3.05
N SER A 59 -5.12 -5.19 3.97
CA SER A 59 -4.24 -4.02 3.93
C SER A 59 -3.40 -4.01 2.67
N LEU A 60 -2.83 -5.16 2.30
CA LEU A 60 -2.07 -5.28 1.06
C LEU A 60 -2.96 -5.03 -0.15
N LYS A 61 -4.16 -5.61 -0.16
CA LYS A 61 -5.10 -5.44 -1.28
C LYS A 61 -5.45 -3.97 -1.47
N PHE A 62 -5.71 -3.26 -0.37
CA PHE A 62 -5.98 -1.82 -0.42
C PHE A 62 -4.83 -1.06 -1.09
N HIS A 63 -3.59 -1.37 -0.69
CA HIS A 63 -2.43 -0.65 -1.23
C HIS A 63 -2.09 -1.04 -2.66
N ILE A 64 -2.38 -2.27 -3.09
CA ILE A 64 -2.27 -2.66 -4.50
C ILE A 64 -3.30 -1.87 -5.33
N GLN A 65 -4.54 -1.76 -4.84
CA GLN A 65 -5.56 -0.96 -5.50
C GLN A 65 -5.15 0.51 -5.57
N ASN A 66 -4.57 1.03 -4.48
CA ASN A 66 -4.07 2.39 -4.43
C ASN A 66 -2.95 2.62 -5.44
N ALA A 67 -2.05 1.65 -5.59
CA ALA A 67 -0.99 1.70 -6.60
C ALA A 67 -1.58 1.75 -8.01
N LYS A 68 -2.58 0.92 -8.28
CA LYS A 68 -3.29 0.94 -9.56
C LYS A 68 -3.90 2.31 -9.83
N ASN A 69 -4.55 2.90 -8.83
CA ASN A 69 -5.18 4.21 -8.93
C ASN A 69 -4.16 5.33 -9.20
N HIS A 70 -2.92 5.14 -8.81
CA HIS A 70 -1.83 6.11 -9.02
C HIS A 70 -0.98 5.78 -10.25
N GLY A 71 -1.46 4.91 -11.12
CA GLY A 71 -0.84 4.68 -12.42
C GLY A 71 0.21 3.56 -12.49
N VAL A 72 0.31 2.74 -11.45
CA VAL A 72 1.14 1.53 -11.53
C VAL A 72 0.37 0.50 -12.36
N THR A 73 0.93 0.11 -13.50
CA THR A 73 0.26 -0.81 -14.42
C THR A 73 0.34 -2.26 -13.93
N ALA A 74 -0.50 -3.13 -14.49
CA ALA A 74 -0.46 -4.56 -14.19
C ALA A 74 0.91 -5.15 -14.51
N GLU A 75 1.49 -4.76 -15.64
CA GLU A 75 2.82 -5.21 -16.03
C GLU A 75 3.89 -4.76 -15.04
N GLU A 76 3.83 -3.50 -14.62
CA GLU A 76 4.75 -2.97 -13.62
C GLU A 76 4.59 -3.66 -12.27
N MET A 77 3.36 -3.88 -11.82
CA MET A 77 3.12 -4.57 -10.55
C MET A 77 3.65 -6.01 -10.58
N SER A 78 3.46 -6.70 -11.70
CA SER A 78 4.03 -8.03 -11.90
C SER A 78 5.56 -7.99 -11.76
N GLU A 79 6.20 -7.02 -12.39
CA GLU A 79 7.66 -6.89 -12.37
C GLU A 79 8.17 -6.52 -10.96
N ILE A 80 7.48 -5.63 -10.27
CA ILE A 80 7.81 -5.22 -8.89
C ILE A 80 7.82 -6.44 -7.97
N LEU A 81 6.76 -7.22 -8.00
CA LEU A 81 6.60 -8.37 -7.10
C LEU A 81 7.49 -9.55 -7.51
N THR A 82 7.75 -9.71 -8.80
CA THR A 82 8.72 -10.71 -9.28
C THR A 82 10.11 -10.38 -8.75
N HIS A 83 10.52 -9.12 -8.85
CA HIS A 83 11.80 -8.67 -8.30
C HIS A 83 11.86 -8.89 -6.80
N ALA A 84 10.82 -8.46 -6.09
CA ALA A 84 10.74 -8.58 -4.63
C ALA A 84 10.83 -10.03 -4.15
N ALA A 85 10.36 -10.99 -4.94
CA ALA A 85 10.38 -12.42 -4.59
C ALA A 85 11.78 -12.92 -4.25
N PHE A 86 12.79 -12.37 -4.90
CA PHE A 86 14.19 -12.77 -4.69
C PHE A 86 14.77 -12.21 -3.38
N TYR A 87 14.11 -11.23 -2.79
CA TYR A 87 14.59 -10.56 -1.57
C TYR A 87 13.74 -10.88 -0.35
N CYS A 88 12.44 -11.13 -0.54
CA CYS A 88 11.53 -11.38 0.58
C CYS A 88 11.04 -12.81 0.68
N GLY A 89 11.31 -13.64 -0.33
CA GLY A 89 10.88 -15.03 -0.35
C GLY A 89 9.71 -15.27 -1.30
N TRP A 90 9.77 -16.40 -1.98
CA TRP A 90 8.81 -16.77 -3.03
C TRP A 90 7.37 -16.88 -2.54
N PRO A 91 7.11 -17.54 -1.38
CA PRO A 91 5.71 -17.67 -0.92
C PRO A 91 5.01 -16.34 -0.65
N LYS A 92 5.71 -15.37 -0.11
CA LYS A 92 5.13 -14.04 0.15
C LYS A 92 4.79 -13.33 -1.16
N ALA A 93 5.71 -13.37 -2.12
CA ALA A 93 5.49 -12.77 -3.43
C ALA A 93 4.37 -13.49 -4.19
N TRP A 94 4.27 -14.81 -4.06
CA TRP A 94 3.20 -15.59 -4.66
C TRP A 94 1.83 -15.11 -4.18
N ALA A 95 1.68 -14.96 -2.85
CA ALA A 95 0.43 -14.48 -2.26
C ALA A 95 0.09 -13.08 -2.76
N ALA A 96 1.09 -12.19 -2.80
CA ALA A 96 0.90 -10.83 -3.27
C ALA A 96 0.51 -10.79 -4.77
N LEU A 97 1.15 -11.61 -5.59
CA LEU A 97 0.84 -11.68 -7.03
C LEU A 97 -0.57 -12.24 -7.28
N ARG A 98 -1.00 -13.22 -6.49
CA ARG A 98 -2.37 -13.73 -6.59
C ARG A 98 -3.38 -12.62 -6.31
N MET A 99 -3.11 -11.82 -5.29
CA MET A 99 -3.96 -10.68 -4.93
C MET A 99 -3.93 -9.59 -6.00
N ALA A 100 -2.75 -9.28 -6.54
CA ALA A 100 -2.60 -8.30 -7.62
C ALA A 100 -3.38 -8.72 -8.87
N LYS A 101 -3.36 -10.00 -9.19
CA LYS A 101 -4.14 -10.55 -10.31
C LYS A 101 -5.62 -10.22 -10.17
N GLU A 102 -6.16 -10.30 -8.97
CA GLU A 102 -7.55 -9.95 -8.70
C GLU A 102 -7.81 -8.46 -8.89
N VAL A 103 -6.91 -7.63 -8.37
CA VAL A 103 -7.06 -6.16 -8.44
C VAL A 103 -7.01 -5.66 -9.87
N TYR A 104 -6.16 -6.24 -10.69
CA TYR A 104 -5.97 -5.82 -12.08
C TYR A 104 -6.83 -6.57 -13.09
N ALA A 105 -7.69 -7.44 -12.62
CA ALA A 105 -8.58 -8.21 -13.51
C ALA A 105 -9.57 -7.29 -14.26
#